data_91e5d028903e2ae53a2ee15595f8322b
#
_entry.id   91e5d028903e2ae53a2ee15595f8322b
#
_cell.length_a   1.000
_cell.length_b   1.000
_cell.length_c   1.000
_cell.angle_alpha   90.00
_cell.angle_beta   90.00
_cell.angle_gamma   90.00
#
_symmetry.space_group_name_H-M   'P 1'
#
loop_
_entity.id
_entity.type
_entity.pdbx_description
1 polymer ?
#
loop_
_entity_poly.entity_id
_entity_poly.type
_entity_poly.pdbx_seq_one_letter_code
_entity_poly.pdbx_strand_id
1 'polypeptide(L)'
;MSLRYFRNLIDMFFQCEYILPLIYVLMMACIPFTFILNDAMIPYQTVTIDGQYKLIKDFRYDNLLLEETNTTSLLAVINSFGTFVIFAVTWFGAYTEIYKWKNAIDKLVAYGVAYVLQDFVVSFGKQYIGAFRPNFYAGCGWDNDLGICTIDFDKGRRSFPSGHSSSAAAVFVYLILSMNEIRAVLRSQNNVPVVIDKLLFAVTLLSGFVFLYVGFTRIHDFWNHPEDVIAGFLIGGMSACVCRYML
;
A
#
# COMPACT_ATOMS: atom_id res chain seq x y z
N MET A 1 -5.83 9.92 -42.31
CA MET A 1 -5.13 10.37 -41.10
C MET A 1 -4.10 9.30 -40.80
N SER A 2 -2.78 9.58 -40.95
CA SER A 2 -1.77 8.51 -40.99
C SER A 2 -1.46 7.98 -39.59
N LEU A 3 -1.18 6.66 -39.49
CA LEU A 3 -0.72 5.98 -38.26
C LEU A 3 0.44 6.75 -37.57
N ARG A 4 1.24 7.47 -38.33
CA ARG A 4 2.34 8.33 -37.89
C ARG A 4 1.86 9.52 -37.06
N TYR A 5 0.70 10.12 -37.45
CA TYR A 5 0.11 11.23 -36.70
C TYR A 5 -0.45 10.77 -35.36
N PHE A 6 -1.07 9.59 -35.34
CA PHE A 6 -1.60 8.99 -34.12
C PHE A 6 -0.49 8.58 -33.15
N ARG A 7 0.63 8.06 -33.66
CA ARG A 7 1.81 7.72 -32.88
C ARG A 7 2.48 8.98 -32.30
N ASN A 8 2.63 10.03 -33.10
CA ASN A 8 3.16 11.31 -32.62
C ASN A 8 2.24 11.98 -31.58
N LEU A 9 0.92 11.82 -31.70
CA LEU A 9 -0.05 12.31 -30.73
C LEU A 9 0.05 11.53 -29.42
N ILE A 10 0.21 10.20 -29.48
CA ILE A 10 0.45 9.33 -28.32
C ILE A 10 1.78 9.70 -27.66
N ASP A 11 2.85 9.81 -28.44
CA ASP A 11 4.17 10.19 -27.94
C ASP A 11 4.16 11.60 -27.33
N MET A 12 3.41 12.55 -27.90
CA MET A 12 3.21 13.90 -27.36
C MET A 12 2.36 13.87 -26.09
N PHE A 13 1.35 12.98 -26.02
CA PHE A 13 0.54 12.77 -24.81
C PHE A 13 1.37 12.15 -23.68
N PHE A 14 2.23 11.18 -23.98
CA PHE A 14 3.12 10.56 -22.97
C PHE A 14 4.37 11.39 -22.64
N GLN A 15 4.76 12.35 -23.50
CA GLN A 15 5.80 13.34 -23.21
C GLN A 15 5.29 14.58 -22.47
N CYS A 16 3.97 14.69 -22.27
CA CYS A 16 3.41 15.85 -21.61
C CYS A 16 3.67 15.77 -20.10
N GLU A 17 4.62 16.54 -19.63
CA GLU A 17 5.03 16.68 -18.21
C GLU A 17 3.85 17.01 -17.27
N TYR A 18 2.67 17.32 -17.82
CA TYR A 18 1.46 17.69 -17.09
C TYR A 18 0.44 16.56 -16.92
N ILE A 19 0.57 15.44 -17.66
CA ILE A 19 -0.42 14.34 -17.56
C ILE A 19 -0.35 13.64 -16.23
N LEU A 20 0.84 13.37 -15.69
CA LEU A 20 1.00 12.72 -14.40
C LEU A 20 0.46 13.57 -13.25
N PRO A 21 0.75 14.89 -13.15
CA PRO A 21 0.08 15.76 -12.20
C PRO A 21 -1.42 15.84 -12.40
N LEU A 22 -1.92 15.81 -13.65
CA LEU A 22 -3.36 15.82 -13.93
C LEU A 22 -4.03 14.52 -13.47
N ILE A 23 -3.44 13.37 -13.75
CA ILE A 23 -3.92 12.07 -13.25
C ILE A 23 -3.92 12.07 -11.72
N TYR A 24 -2.87 12.59 -11.08
CA TYR A 24 -2.80 12.76 -9.65
C TYR A 24 -3.96 13.60 -9.11
N VAL A 25 -4.20 14.78 -9.68
CA VAL A 25 -5.30 15.68 -9.29
C VAL A 25 -6.65 15.01 -9.49
N LEU A 26 -6.87 14.32 -10.62
CA LEU A 26 -8.10 13.59 -10.91
C LEU A 26 -8.33 12.44 -9.92
N MET A 27 -7.28 11.67 -9.59
CA MET A 27 -7.37 10.60 -8.60
C MET A 27 -7.69 11.16 -7.21
N MET A 28 -7.03 12.25 -6.81
CA MET A 28 -7.32 12.92 -5.53
C MET A 28 -8.72 13.53 -5.49
N ALA A 29 -9.22 14.06 -6.61
CA ALA A 29 -10.58 14.59 -6.72
C ALA A 29 -11.65 13.48 -6.70
N CYS A 30 -11.32 12.25 -7.11
CA CYS A 30 -12.24 11.11 -7.04
C CYS A 30 -12.33 10.47 -5.65
N ILE A 31 -11.36 10.68 -4.76
CA ILE A 31 -11.37 10.13 -3.39
C ILE A 31 -12.66 10.50 -2.62
N PRO A 32 -13.16 11.75 -2.65
CA PRO A 32 -14.41 12.12 -1.98
C PRO A 32 -15.66 11.37 -2.48
N PHE A 33 -15.68 10.96 -3.76
CA PHE A 33 -16.81 10.23 -4.34
C PHE A 33 -16.84 8.75 -3.94
N THR A 34 -15.79 8.23 -3.32
CA THR A 34 -15.74 6.85 -2.81
C THR A 34 -16.36 6.69 -1.41
N PHE A 35 -16.93 7.76 -0.82
CA PHE A 35 -17.51 7.76 0.52
C PHE A 35 -18.91 7.14 0.62
N ILE A 36 -19.40 6.45 -0.40
CA ILE A 36 -20.62 5.67 -0.29
C ILE A 36 -20.26 4.39 0.47
N LEU A 37 -20.44 4.45 1.79
CA LEU A 37 -20.31 3.28 2.66
C LEU A 37 -21.35 2.24 2.26
N ASN A 38 -20.90 1.04 1.95
CA ASN A 38 -21.79 -0.10 1.92
C ASN A 38 -22.19 -0.38 3.39
N ASP A 39 -23.45 -0.20 3.73
CA ASP A 39 -24.00 -0.58 5.03
C ASP A 39 -24.06 -2.12 5.12
N ALA A 40 -22.86 -2.72 5.26
CA ALA A 40 -22.76 -4.16 5.46
C ALA A 40 -23.44 -4.51 6.79
N MET A 41 -24.38 -5.44 6.76
CA MET A 41 -25.02 -5.97 7.97
C MET A 41 -23.95 -6.52 8.91
N ILE A 42 -24.13 -6.30 10.22
CA ILE A 42 -23.24 -6.87 11.24
C ILE A 42 -23.23 -8.39 11.06
N PRO A 43 -22.05 -9.03 10.94
CA PRO A 43 -21.98 -10.47 10.75
C PRO A 43 -22.42 -11.18 12.04
N TYR A 44 -23.45 -11.98 11.95
CA TYR A 44 -23.87 -12.87 13.03
C TYR A 44 -24.32 -14.21 12.46
N GLN A 45 -24.21 -15.26 13.26
CA GLN A 45 -24.78 -16.56 12.96
C GLN A 45 -26.04 -16.75 13.79
N THR A 46 -27.11 -17.24 13.15
CA THR A 46 -28.33 -17.61 13.85
C THR A 46 -28.26 -19.11 14.17
N VAL A 47 -28.31 -19.45 15.45
CA VAL A 47 -28.36 -20.84 15.89
C VAL A 47 -29.63 -21.07 16.66
N THR A 48 -30.32 -22.19 16.41
CA THR A 48 -31.50 -22.60 17.18
C THR A 48 -31.05 -23.39 18.39
N ILE A 49 -31.26 -22.83 19.58
CA ILE A 49 -31.00 -23.49 20.87
C ILE A 49 -32.35 -23.59 21.58
N ASP A 50 -32.75 -24.80 21.94
CA ASP A 50 -34.04 -25.08 22.63
C ASP A 50 -35.27 -24.52 21.89
N GLY A 51 -35.23 -24.55 20.56
CA GLY A 51 -36.33 -24.04 19.72
C GLY A 51 -36.41 -22.52 19.58
N GLN A 52 -35.47 -21.78 20.18
CA GLN A 52 -35.35 -20.32 20.05
C GLN A 52 -34.16 -19.94 19.15
N TYR A 53 -34.36 -18.92 18.31
CA TYR A 53 -33.26 -18.37 17.52
C TYR A 53 -32.40 -17.49 18.42
N LYS A 54 -31.10 -17.85 18.52
CA LYS A 54 -30.12 -17.06 19.25
C LYS A 54 -29.05 -16.54 18.25
N LEU A 55 -28.71 -15.26 18.37
CA LEU A 55 -27.63 -14.65 17.62
C LEU A 55 -26.31 -15.03 18.28
N ILE A 56 -25.39 -15.58 17.49
CA ILE A 56 -24.05 -15.95 17.95
C ILE A 56 -23.03 -15.17 17.13
N LYS A 57 -21.98 -14.69 17.78
CA LYS A 57 -20.84 -14.05 17.14
C LYS A 57 -20.21 -14.99 16.10
N ASP A 58 -19.81 -14.44 14.95
CA ASP A 58 -18.93 -15.14 14.05
C ASP A 58 -17.49 -15.11 14.61
N PHE A 59 -16.93 -16.28 14.91
CA PHE A 59 -15.61 -16.43 15.54
C PHE A 59 -14.48 -15.72 14.76
N ARG A 60 -14.65 -15.49 13.47
CA ARG A 60 -13.66 -14.79 12.61
C ARG A 60 -13.46 -13.34 13.03
N TYR A 61 -14.44 -12.73 13.70
CA TYR A 61 -14.44 -11.32 14.09
C TYR A 61 -14.43 -11.11 15.60
N ASP A 62 -14.24 -12.20 16.39
CA ASP A 62 -14.26 -12.19 17.86
C ASP A 62 -12.86 -12.29 18.47
N ASN A 63 -11.91 -11.58 17.88
CA ASN A 63 -10.56 -11.47 18.40
C ASN A 63 -10.40 -10.27 19.35
N LEU A 64 -9.35 -10.28 20.15
CA LEU A 64 -9.03 -9.21 21.08
C LEU A 64 -8.75 -7.88 20.33
N LEU A 65 -9.20 -6.78 20.93
CA LEU A 65 -8.81 -5.45 20.48
C LEU A 65 -7.44 -5.12 21.10
N LEU A 66 -6.38 -5.38 20.37
CA LEU A 66 -5.02 -5.05 20.76
C LEU A 66 -4.65 -3.64 20.30
N GLU A 67 -3.73 -2.99 21.01
CA GLU A 67 -3.10 -1.77 20.55
C GLU A 67 -2.30 -2.02 19.26
N GLU A 68 -2.33 -1.06 18.34
CA GLU A 68 -1.59 -1.18 17.10
C GLU A 68 -0.08 -1.10 17.34
N THR A 69 0.68 -2.17 17.09
CA THR A 69 2.16 -2.14 17.10
C THR A 69 2.69 -1.12 16.11
N ASN A 70 2.14 -1.11 14.88
CA ASN A 70 2.42 -0.10 13.88
C ASN A 70 1.23 0.87 13.78
N THR A 71 1.25 1.92 14.59
CA THR A 71 0.28 3.02 14.48
C THR A 71 0.43 3.75 13.14
N THR A 72 -0.59 4.47 12.74
CA THR A 72 -0.52 5.30 11.53
C THR A 72 0.62 6.31 11.58
N SER A 73 0.95 6.84 12.76
CA SER A 73 2.07 7.76 12.97
C SER A 73 3.42 7.07 12.78
N LEU A 74 3.60 5.86 13.36
CA LEU A 74 4.83 5.09 13.19
C LEU A 74 5.01 4.66 11.73
N LEU A 75 3.95 4.22 11.07
CA LEU A 75 3.98 3.90 9.65
C LEU A 75 4.39 5.11 8.80
N ALA A 76 3.87 6.31 9.12
CA ALA A 76 4.25 7.54 8.43
C ALA A 76 5.75 7.83 8.57
N VAL A 77 6.33 7.62 9.76
CA VAL A 77 7.77 7.76 9.98
C VAL A 77 8.56 6.73 9.15
N ILE A 78 8.16 5.46 9.19
CA ILE A 78 8.79 4.38 8.43
C ILE A 78 8.76 4.68 6.93
N ASN A 79 7.60 5.06 6.39
CA ASN A 79 7.43 5.37 4.97
C ASN A 79 8.18 6.66 4.58
N SER A 80 8.22 7.68 5.44
CA SER A 80 8.99 8.91 5.21
C SER A 80 10.49 8.63 5.14
N PHE A 81 11.00 7.76 6.02
CA PHE A 81 12.39 7.33 5.97
C PHE A 81 12.69 6.58 4.66
N GLY A 82 11.85 5.61 4.27
CA GLY A 82 11.99 4.90 2.99
C GLY A 82 11.95 5.85 1.80
N THR A 83 11.04 6.82 1.80
CA THR A 83 10.94 7.88 0.78
C THR A 83 12.22 8.72 0.73
N PHE A 84 12.74 9.15 1.87
CA PHE A 84 13.99 9.89 1.94
C PHE A 84 15.16 9.10 1.32
N VAL A 85 15.23 7.80 1.61
CA VAL A 85 16.27 6.93 1.02
C VAL A 85 16.07 6.80 -0.49
N ILE A 86 14.85 6.70 -1.01
CA ILE A 86 14.57 6.70 -2.46
C ILE A 86 15.11 7.99 -3.10
N PHE A 87 14.82 9.15 -2.51
CA PHE A 87 15.37 10.43 -3.00
C PHE A 87 16.89 10.44 -2.98
N ALA A 88 17.52 10.04 -1.87
CA ALA A 88 18.97 10.03 -1.72
C ALA A 88 19.64 9.10 -2.75
N VAL A 89 19.09 7.91 -2.96
CA VAL A 89 19.59 6.92 -3.92
C VAL A 89 19.43 7.42 -5.35
N THR A 90 18.29 8.01 -5.67
CA THR A 90 18.02 8.56 -6.99
C THR A 90 18.93 9.76 -7.28
N TRP A 91 19.12 10.63 -6.30
CA TRP A 91 20.06 11.75 -6.39
C TRP A 91 21.50 11.28 -6.57
N PHE A 92 21.93 10.27 -5.79
CA PHE A 92 23.26 9.67 -5.91
C PHE A 92 23.48 9.11 -7.31
N GLY A 93 22.52 8.40 -7.88
CA GLY A 93 22.62 7.87 -9.24
C GLY A 93 22.75 8.95 -10.32
N ALA A 94 22.09 10.10 -10.15
CA ALA A 94 22.26 11.24 -11.06
C ALA A 94 23.59 11.95 -10.84
N TYR A 95 24.03 12.13 -9.59
CA TYR A 95 25.30 12.77 -9.25
C TYR A 95 26.51 11.98 -9.75
N THR A 96 26.44 10.66 -9.68
CA THR A 96 27.50 9.75 -10.18
C THR A 96 27.37 9.44 -11.67
N GLU A 97 26.50 10.13 -12.39
CA GLU A 97 26.28 9.94 -13.83
C GLU A 97 25.84 8.52 -14.24
N ILE A 98 25.36 7.72 -13.28
CA ILE A 98 24.78 6.40 -13.55
C ILE A 98 23.59 6.56 -14.51
N TYR A 99 22.82 7.65 -14.35
CA TYR A 99 21.78 8.07 -15.28
C TYR A 99 21.66 9.60 -15.35
N LYS A 100 21.05 10.10 -16.43
CA LYS A 100 20.84 11.54 -16.63
C LYS A 100 19.87 12.09 -15.59
N TRP A 101 20.03 13.39 -15.25
CA TRP A 101 19.13 14.09 -14.32
C TRP A 101 17.65 14.01 -14.71
N LYS A 102 17.33 14.05 -16.01
CA LYS A 102 15.96 13.85 -16.48
C LYS A 102 15.40 12.51 -16.00
N ASN A 103 16.15 11.43 -16.19
CA ASN A 103 15.71 10.09 -15.75
C ASN A 103 15.57 10.01 -14.22
N ALA A 104 16.36 10.78 -13.45
CA ALA A 104 16.20 10.85 -12.01
C ALA A 104 14.84 11.48 -11.63
N ILE A 105 14.46 12.57 -12.29
CA ILE A 105 13.17 13.23 -12.09
C ILE A 105 12.02 12.29 -12.48
N ASP A 106 12.12 11.64 -13.65
CA ASP A 106 11.10 10.69 -14.11
C ASP A 106 10.89 9.55 -13.09
N LYS A 107 11.98 9.04 -12.50
CA LYS A 107 11.92 8.01 -11.44
C LYS A 107 11.22 8.52 -10.17
N LEU A 108 11.48 9.75 -9.74
CA LEU A 108 10.81 10.33 -8.57
C LEU A 108 9.33 10.58 -8.82
N VAL A 109 8.97 11.03 -10.04
CA VAL A 109 7.57 11.16 -10.46
C VAL A 109 6.89 9.80 -10.48
N ALA A 110 7.51 8.78 -11.07
CA ALA A 110 7.00 7.41 -11.10
C ALA A 110 6.75 6.87 -9.67
N TYR A 111 7.65 7.16 -8.73
CA TYR A 111 7.45 6.82 -7.32
C TYR A 111 6.20 7.52 -6.73
N GLY A 112 6.07 8.81 -6.95
CA GLY A 112 4.90 9.58 -6.48
C GLY A 112 3.59 9.03 -7.02
N VAL A 113 3.54 8.72 -8.32
CA VAL A 113 2.37 8.10 -8.96
C VAL A 113 2.07 6.73 -8.39
N ALA A 114 3.09 5.89 -8.17
CA ALA A 114 2.92 4.57 -7.58
C ALA A 114 2.29 4.65 -6.17
N TYR A 115 2.77 5.61 -5.36
CA TYR A 115 2.25 5.81 -4.00
C TYR A 115 0.80 6.27 -3.99
N VAL A 116 0.42 7.18 -4.89
CA VAL A 116 -0.97 7.65 -5.00
C VAL A 116 -1.89 6.59 -5.59
N LEU A 117 -1.43 5.87 -6.60
CA LEU A 117 -2.20 4.79 -7.23
C LEU A 117 -2.58 3.70 -6.22
N GLN A 118 -1.62 3.25 -5.39
CA GLN A 118 -1.91 2.26 -4.37
C GLN A 118 -2.89 2.78 -3.32
N ASP A 119 -2.75 4.05 -2.89
CA ASP A 119 -3.65 4.65 -1.90
C ASP A 119 -5.08 4.77 -2.42
N PHE A 120 -5.22 5.17 -3.68
CA PHE A 120 -6.52 5.22 -4.37
C PHE A 120 -7.18 3.84 -4.44
N VAL A 121 -6.47 2.81 -4.90
CA VAL A 121 -7.00 1.45 -5.02
C VAL A 121 -7.41 0.89 -3.66
N VAL A 122 -6.58 1.12 -2.63
CA VAL A 122 -6.88 0.70 -1.25
C VAL A 122 -8.09 1.41 -0.70
N SER A 123 -8.16 2.73 -0.84
CA SER A 123 -9.27 3.54 -0.35
C SER A 123 -10.58 3.15 -1.02
N PHE A 124 -10.57 2.97 -2.34
CA PHE A 124 -11.71 2.47 -3.10
C PHE A 124 -12.14 1.07 -2.62
N GLY A 125 -11.19 0.13 -2.49
CA GLY A 125 -11.48 -1.23 -2.03
C GLY A 125 -12.11 -1.25 -0.63
N LYS A 126 -11.61 -0.44 0.30
CA LYS A 126 -12.15 -0.33 1.66
C LYS A 126 -13.60 0.16 1.68
N GLN A 127 -13.91 1.14 0.85
CA GLN A 127 -15.27 1.71 0.76
C GLN A 127 -16.23 0.74 0.08
N TYR A 128 -15.78 0.11 -1.01
CA TYR A 128 -16.64 -0.76 -1.81
C TYR A 128 -16.93 -2.10 -1.14
N ILE A 129 -15.93 -2.70 -0.47
CA ILE A 129 -16.06 -4.04 0.11
C ILE A 129 -16.63 -4.00 1.52
N GLY A 130 -16.24 -3.01 2.35
CA GLY A 130 -16.75 -2.86 3.71
C GLY A 130 -16.42 -4.05 4.63
N ALA A 131 -15.29 -4.74 4.41
CA ALA A 131 -14.93 -5.96 5.14
C ALA A 131 -14.68 -5.70 6.63
N PHE A 132 -15.18 -6.59 7.47
CA PHE A 132 -15.00 -6.51 8.91
C PHE A 132 -13.60 -6.93 9.34
N ARG A 133 -13.08 -6.28 10.39
CA ARG A 133 -11.80 -6.62 11.01
C ARG A 133 -11.93 -7.82 11.95
N PRO A 134 -10.81 -8.57 12.17
CA PRO A 134 -10.81 -9.68 13.12
C PRO A 134 -11.25 -9.30 14.54
N ASN A 135 -11.01 -8.06 14.97
CA ASN A 135 -11.35 -7.52 16.30
C ASN A 135 -12.68 -6.73 16.32
N PHE A 136 -13.56 -6.95 15.35
CA PHE A 136 -14.77 -6.15 15.17
C PHE A 136 -15.66 -6.13 16.41
N TYR A 137 -16.00 -7.29 16.99
CA TYR A 137 -16.90 -7.36 18.13
C TYR A 137 -16.32 -6.74 19.40
N ALA A 138 -15.03 -6.90 19.63
CA ALA A 138 -14.36 -6.24 20.75
C ALA A 138 -14.37 -4.72 20.59
N GLY A 139 -14.17 -4.22 19.35
CA GLY A 139 -14.20 -2.79 19.05
C GLY A 139 -15.59 -2.16 19.12
N CYS A 140 -16.64 -2.88 18.72
CA CYS A 140 -18.01 -2.37 18.74
C CYS A 140 -18.72 -2.58 20.10
N GLY A 141 -18.08 -3.21 21.09
CA GLY A 141 -18.69 -3.48 22.38
C GLY A 141 -19.92 -4.38 22.25
N TRP A 142 -19.77 -5.56 21.66
CA TRP A 142 -20.86 -6.48 21.45
C TRP A 142 -21.50 -6.93 22.77
N ASP A 143 -22.81 -6.70 22.89
CA ASP A 143 -23.65 -7.21 23.98
C ASP A 143 -24.18 -8.61 23.61
N ASN A 144 -23.80 -9.63 24.39
CA ASN A 144 -24.21 -11.01 24.14
C ASN A 144 -25.68 -11.27 24.45
N ASP A 145 -26.27 -10.51 25.36
CA ASP A 145 -27.66 -10.69 25.77
C ASP A 145 -28.62 -10.05 24.78
N LEU A 146 -28.26 -8.89 24.27
CA LEU A 146 -29.05 -8.13 23.30
C LEU A 146 -28.74 -8.49 21.84
N GLY A 147 -27.55 -9.08 21.57
CA GLY A 147 -27.10 -9.41 20.22
C GLY A 147 -26.82 -8.18 19.33
N ILE A 148 -26.39 -7.07 19.93
CA ILE A 148 -26.15 -5.81 19.26
C ILE A 148 -24.78 -5.21 19.62
N CYS A 149 -24.25 -4.35 18.77
CA CYS A 149 -23.10 -3.49 19.09
C CYS A 149 -23.57 -2.26 19.87
N THR A 150 -22.88 -1.92 20.95
CA THR A 150 -23.18 -0.74 21.79
C THR A 150 -22.45 0.51 21.35
N ILE A 151 -21.38 0.37 20.55
CA ILE A 151 -20.52 1.46 20.06
C ILE A 151 -20.44 1.37 18.54
N ASP A 152 -20.52 2.51 17.86
CA ASP A 152 -20.25 2.58 16.43
C ASP A 152 -18.74 2.46 16.18
N PHE A 153 -18.33 1.35 15.56
CA PHE A 153 -16.94 1.06 15.23
C PHE A 153 -16.71 1.10 13.71
N ASP A 154 -16.83 2.29 13.12
CA ASP A 154 -16.65 2.51 11.67
C ASP A 154 -15.29 1.96 11.16
N LYS A 155 -14.19 2.15 11.92
CA LYS A 155 -12.89 1.57 11.59
C LYS A 155 -12.92 0.05 11.47
N GLY A 156 -13.81 -0.62 12.19
CA GLY A 156 -13.98 -2.07 12.17
C GLY A 156 -14.50 -2.63 10.85
N ARG A 157 -15.06 -1.78 9.98
CA ARG A 157 -15.62 -2.15 8.66
C ARG A 157 -14.67 -1.86 7.50
N ARG A 158 -13.40 -1.56 7.76
CA ARG A 158 -12.42 -1.15 6.76
C ARG A 158 -11.17 -2.05 6.80
N SER A 159 -11.38 -3.38 6.84
CA SER A 159 -10.29 -4.35 6.92
C SER A 159 -9.58 -4.50 5.57
N PHE A 160 -10.33 -4.82 4.52
CA PHE A 160 -9.79 -5.17 3.20
C PHE A 160 -9.80 -3.98 2.21
N PRO A 161 -8.73 -3.80 1.44
CA PRO A 161 -7.39 -4.36 1.64
C PRO A 161 -6.60 -3.59 2.72
N SER A 162 -5.48 -4.18 3.21
CA SER A 162 -4.65 -3.54 4.24
C SER A 162 -3.88 -2.34 3.69
N GLY A 163 -4.22 -1.14 4.17
CA GLY A 163 -3.53 0.10 3.76
C GLY A 163 -2.09 0.19 4.28
N HIS A 164 -1.82 -0.29 5.50
CA HIS A 164 -0.46 -0.33 6.06
C HIS A 164 0.45 -1.21 5.21
N SER A 165 -0.02 -2.40 4.84
CA SER A 165 0.74 -3.34 4.02
C SER A 165 0.97 -2.79 2.61
N SER A 166 -0.04 -2.16 2.00
CA SER A 166 0.05 -1.59 0.67
C SER A 166 1.03 -0.42 0.61
N SER A 167 0.92 0.55 1.53
CA SER A 167 1.81 1.70 1.53
C SER A 167 3.27 1.31 1.82
N ALA A 168 3.51 0.40 2.77
CA ALA A 168 4.84 -0.13 3.02
C ALA A 168 5.40 -0.87 1.79
N ALA A 169 4.61 -1.72 1.14
CA ALA A 169 5.04 -2.42 -0.07
C ALA A 169 5.36 -1.44 -1.21
N ALA A 170 4.54 -0.41 -1.43
CA ALA A 170 4.82 0.60 -2.47
C ALA A 170 6.16 1.29 -2.25
N VAL A 171 6.45 1.73 -1.02
CA VAL A 171 7.72 2.41 -0.68
C VAL A 171 8.90 1.45 -0.81
N PHE A 172 8.85 0.32 -0.12
CA PHE A 172 10.03 -0.55 0.00
C PHE A 172 10.28 -1.41 -1.23
N VAL A 173 9.25 -1.82 -1.98
CA VAL A 173 9.45 -2.48 -3.28
C VAL A 173 10.06 -1.50 -4.28
N TYR A 174 9.59 -0.24 -4.32
CA TYR A 174 10.20 0.77 -5.18
C TYR A 174 11.67 1.03 -4.82
N LEU A 175 12.00 1.06 -3.53
CA LEU A 175 13.37 1.19 -3.04
C LEU A 175 14.24 -0.01 -3.47
N ILE A 176 13.74 -1.23 -3.31
CA ILE A 176 14.43 -2.46 -3.75
C ILE A 176 14.75 -2.41 -5.24
N LEU A 177 13.79 -2.01 -6.07
CA LEU A 177 13.98 -1.88 -7.52
C LEU A 177 15.05 -0.85 -7.85
N SER A 178 15.02 0.31 -7.17
CA SER A 178 16.02 1.38 -7.36
C SER A 178 17.44 0.95 -6.97
N MET A 179 17.58 0.26 -5.83
CA MET A 179 18.86 -0.29 -5.37
C MET A 179 19.42 -1.32 -6.35
N ASN A 180 18.59 -2.24 -6.82
CA ASN A 180 19.00 -3.30 -7.74
C ASN A 180 19.44 -2.73 -9.10
N GLU A 181 18.79 -1.69 -9.60
CA GLU A 181 19.19 -1.01 -10.83
C GLU A 181 20.58 -0.38 -10.68
N ILE A 182 20.81 0.39 -9.62
CA ILE A 182 22.12 1.01 -9.36
C ILE A 182 23.19 -0.06 -9.23
N ARG A 183 22.94 -1.14 -8.49
CA ARG A 183 23.89 -2.25 -8.37
C ARG A 183 24.20 -2.89 -9.71
N ALA A 184 23.21 -3.09 -10.58
CA ALA A 184 23.41 -3.66 -11.91
C ALA A 184 24.33 -2.78 -12.76
N VAL A 185 24.09 -1.47 -12.79
CA VAL A 185 24.91 -0.50 -13.54
C VAL A 185 26.32 -0.43 -12.98
N LEU A 186 26.47 -0.30 -11.67
CA LEU A 186 27.78 -0.26 -11.04
C LEU A 186 28.61 -1.52 -11.34
N ARG A 187 28.03 -2.70 -11.26
CA ARG A 187 28.69 -3.98 -11.59
C ARG A 187 29.11 -4.06 -13.05
N SER A 188 28.35 -3.53 -13.98
CA SER A 188 28.68 -3.54 -15.40
C SER A 188 29.93 -2.67 -15.73
N GLN A 189 30.20 -1.66 -14.90
CA GLN A 189 31.36 -0.77 -15.07
C GLN A 189 32.65 -1.35 -14.49
N ASN A 190 32.65 -2.53 -13.88
CA ASN A 190 33.80 -3.21 -13.25
C ASN A 190 34.60 -2.39 -12.21
N ASN A 191 34.04 -1.27 -11.73
CA ASN A 191 34.72 -0.32 -10.85
C ASN A 191 34.04 -0.18 -9.47
N VAL A 192 33.21 -1.14 -9.08
CA VAL A 192 32.47 -1.03 -7.80
C VAL A 192 33.33 -1.50 -6.66
N PRO A 193 33.60 -0.66 -5.65
CA PRO A 193 34.14 -1.14 -4.40
C PRO A 193 33.21 -2.21 -3.80
N VAL A 194 33.75 -3.37 -3.47
CA VAL A 194 32.98 -4.51 -2.91
C VAL A 194 32.12 -4.08 -1.71
N VAL A 195 32.61 -3.11 -0.94
CA VAL A 195 31.90 -2.57 0.22
C VAL A 195 30.59 -1.89 -0.19
N ILE A 196 30.59 -1.09 -1.28
CA ILE A 196 29.39 -0.39 -1.76
C ILE A 196 28.36 -1.40 -2.25
N ASP A 197 28.75 -2.41 -3.03
CA ASP A 197 27.81 -3.45 -3.48
C ASP A 197 27.17 -4.22 -2.32
N LYS A 198 27.97 -4.58 -1.32
CA LYS A 198 27.46 -5.24 -0.09
C LYS A 198 26.52 -4.34 0.69
N LEU A 199 26.82 -3.05 0.81
CA LEU A 199 25.95 -2.08 1.51
C LEU A 199 24.59 -1.94 0.81
N LEU A 200 24.60 -1.73 -0.51
CA LEU A 200 23.37 -1.65 -1.30
C LEU A 200 22.53 -2.94 -1.18
N PHE A 201 23.18 -4.10 -1.16
CA PHE A 201 22.51 -5.38 -0.94
C PHE A 201 21.89 -5.48 0.47
N ALA A 202 22.63 -5.07 1.49
CA ALA A 202 22.11 -5.06 2.87
C ALA A 202 20.89 -4.16 3.00
N VAL A 203 20.89 -2.97 2.39
CA VAL A 203 19.72 -2.06 2.37
C VAL A 203 18.53 -2.71 1.63
N THR A 204 18.78 -3.41 0.52
CA THR A 204 17.74 -4.15 -0.20
C THR A 204 17.09 -5.21 0.68
N LEU A 205 17.90 -6.01 1.40
CA LEU A 205 17.38 -7.03 2.33
C LEU A 205 16.61 -6.41 3.49
N LEU A 206 17.16 -5.36 4.11
CA LEU A 206 16.49 -4.65 5.19
C LEU A 206 15.14 -4.09 4.75
N SER A 207 15.07 -3.51 3.56
CA SER A 207 13.81 -3.02 2.98
C SER A 207 12.78 -4.13 2.83
N GLY A 208 13.20 -5.32 2.39
CA GLY A 208 12.34 -6.51 2.32
C GLY A 208 11.79 -6.91 3.70
N PHE A 209 12.63 -6.91 4.73
CA PHE A 209 12.19 -7.21 6.09
C PHE A 209 11.22 -6.16 6.65
N VAL A 210 11.45 -4.88 6.39
CA VAL A 210 10.62 -3.81 6.94
C VAL A 210 9.18 -3.91 6.45
N PHE A 211 8.95 -4.05 5.13
CA PHE A 211 7.56 -4.11 4.66
C PHE A 211 6.86 -5.41 5.10
N LEU A 212 7.57 -6.54 5.14
CA LEU A 212 7.00 -7.79 5.68
C LEU A 212 6.65 -7.63 7.16
N TYR A 213 7.53 -7.04 7.97
CA TYR A 213 7.27 -6.77 9.37
C TYR A 213 6.02 -5.92 9.57
N VAL A 214 5.84 -4.84 8.79
CA VAL A 214 4.62 -4.03 8.83
C VAL A 214 3.37 -4.88 8.57
N GLY A 215 3.41 -5.78 7.59
CA GLY A 215 2.28 -6.66 7.30
C GLY A 215 2.00 -7.67 8.41
N PHE A 216 3.03 -8.31 8.95
CA PHE A 216 2.87 -9.29 10.02
C PHE A 216 2.30 -8.68 11.31
N THR A 217 2.70 -7.44 11.67
CA THR A 217 2.12 -6.77 12.83
C THR A 217 0.62 -6.53 12.67
N ARG A 218 0.12 -6.29 11.43
CA ARG A 218 -1.32 -6.11 11.18
C ARG A 218 -2.12 -7.37 11.47
N ILE A 219 -1.55 -8.55 11.19
CA ILE A 219 -2.17 -9.84 11.50
C ILE A 219 -2.08 -10.13 12.99
N HIS A 220 -0.88 -9.94 13.57
CA HIS A 220 -0.62 -10.18 14.99
C HIS A 220 -1.54 -9.35 15.90
N ASP A 221 -1.76 -8.08 15.54
CA ASP A 221 -2.56 -7.15 16.34
C ASP A 221 -4.08 -7.31 16.08
N PHE A 222 -4.50 -8.27 15.25
CA PHE A 222 -5.90 -8.51 14.83
C PHE A 222 -6.58 -7.32 14.15
N TRP A 223 -5.81 -6.46 13.48
CA TRP A 223 -6.35 -5.33 12.73
C TRP A 223 -6.69 -5.66 11.27
N ASN A 224 -6.10 -6.72 10.74
CA ASN A 224 -6.36 -7.21 9.38
C ASN A 224 -6.30 -8.74 9.35
N HIS A 225 -7.08 -9.35 8.47
CA HIS A 225 -6.92 -10.76 8.14
C HIS A 225 -5.68 -10.99 7.26
N PRO A 226 -5.12 -12.21 7.19
CA PRO A 226 -3.97 -12.51 6.33
C PRO A 226 -4.22 -12.14 4.85
N GLU A 227 -5.42 -12.40 4.34
CA GLU A 227 -5.83 -12.06 2.97
C GLU A 227 -5.81 -10.55 2.70
N ASP A 228 -6.15 -9.72 3.69
CA ASP A 228 -6.10 -8.25 3.57
C ASP A 228 -4.66 -7.78 3.38
N VAL A 229 -3.74 -8.39 4.13
CA VAL A 229 -2.31 -8.09 4.11
C VAL A 229 -1.70 -8.51 2.78
N ILE A 230 -2.02 -9.72 2.30
CA ILE A 230 -1.56 -10.23 0.99
C ILE A 230 -2.07 -9.33 -0.13
N ALA A 231 -3.37 -8.97 -0.13
CA ALA A 231 -3.93 -8.06 -1.10
C ALA A 231 -3.24 -6.68 -1.05
N GLY A 232 -2.98 -6.16 0.15
CA GLY A 232 -2.22 -4.93 0.35
C GLY A 232 -0.82 -5.01 -0.27
N PHE A 233 -0.06 -6.06 -0.01
CA PHE A 233 1.26 -6.28 -0.60
C PHE A 233 1.22 -6.34 -2.12
N LEU A 234 0.24 -7.03 -2.69
CA LEU A 234 0.07 -7.09 -4.14
C LEU A 234 -0.24 -5.72 -4.73
N ILE A 235 -1.18 -4.97 -4.16
CA ILE A 235 -1.55 -3.64 -4.64
C ILE A 235 -0.34 -2.69 -4.60
N GLY A 236 0.33 -2.58 -3.46
CA GLY A 236 1.48 -1.69 -3.30
C GLY A 236 2.67 -2.11 -4.17
N GLY A 237 3.00 -3.40 -4.16
CA GLY A 237 4.11 -3.93 -4.96
C GLY A 237 3.87 -3.81 -6.46
N MET A 238 2.66 -4.11 -6.94
CA MET A 238 2.31 -3.96 -8.37
C MET A 238 2.33 -2.49 -8.79
N SER A 239 1.80 -1.57 -7.95
CA SER A 239 1.86 -0.13 -8.23
C SER A 239 3.31 0.34 -8.38
N ALA A 240 4.21 -0.09 -7.48
CA ALA A 240 5.63 0.21 -7.56
C ALA A 240 6.29 -0.34 -8.84
N CYS A 241 6.01 -1.61 -9.17
CA CYS A 241 6.57 -2.24 -10.37
C CYS A 241 6.06 -1.58 -11.65
N VAL A 242 4.73 -1.43 -11.78
CA VAL A 242 4.12 -0.87 -13.00
C VAL A 242 4.63 0.53 -13.26
N CYS A 243 4.56 1.43 -12.26
CA CYS A 243 5.01 2.81 -12.46
C CYS A 243 6.54 2.90 -12.70
N ARG A 244 7.33 2.02 -12.09
CA ARG A 244 8.78 2.00 -12.27
C ARG A 244 9.22 1.61 -13.68
N TYR A 245 8.47 0.72 -14.35
CA TYR A 245 8.81 0.20 -15.68
C TYR A 245 8.03 0.85 -16.82
N MET A 246 6.92 1.54 -16.52
CA MET A 246 6.14 2.23 -17.56
C MET A 246 6.50 3.70 -17.72
N LEU A 247 7.07 4.34 -16.72
CA LEU A 247 7.50 5.74 -16.70
C LEU A 247 9.02 5.85 -16.59
#